data_b75fac8dad79eb5ef240857a943f4d16
#
_entry.id   b75fac8dad79eb5ef240857a943f4d16
#
_cell.length_a   1.000
_cell.length_b   1.000
_cell.length_c   1.000
_cell.angle_alpha   90.00
_cell.angle_beta   90.00
_cell.angle_gamma   90.00
#
_symmetry.space_group_name_H-M   'P 1'
#
loop_
_entity.id
_entity.type
_entity.pdbx_description
1 polymer ?
#
loop_
_entity_poly.entity_id
_entity_poly.type
_entity_poly.pdbx_seq_one_letter_code
_entity_poly.pdbx_strand_id
1 'polypeptide(L)'
;AGMTGIGKSQLVRLYSKMLGLKERFLMLPVSPTWHEDSDLIGYLDTLNMIYRPSTELVDLLLAAQLNPDELYLVCFDEMNLARPEHYFAQFLSVLESPQKERYLTLYNPKLQERVYNSNLYPPRVKIGSNVLFAGTINVDESTYAFSDKLLDRANVIRLKLDSFSELARLGAEEPPRLYPISFATYSAWRHYNCQGLALTDNELAFFEELQAEFEKVDLERGFGY
;
A
#
# COMPACT_ATOMS: atom_id res chain seq x y z
N ALA A 1 1.99 0.14 -11.68
CA ALA A 1 1.23 0.90 -12.68
C ALA A 1 1.46 0.30 -14.06
N GLY A 2 0.48 0.38 -14.96
CA GLY A 2 0.61 -0.09 -16.35
C GLY A 2 -0.74 -0.34 -17.01
N MET A 3 -0.72 -0.73 -18.27
CA MET A 3 -1.92 -1.05 -19.06
C MET A 3 -2.70 -2.22 -18.45
N THR A 4 -3.97 -2.32 -18.78
CA THR A 4 -4.81 -3.47 -18.41
C THR A 4 -4.24 -4.77 -18.99
N GLY A 5 -4.27 -5.86 -18.23
CA GLY A 5 -3.81 -7.18 -18.68
C GLY A 5 -2.30 -7.44 -18.58
N ILE A 6 -1.47 -6.49 -18.16
CA ILE A 6 0.00 -6.65 -18.06
C ILE A 6 0.48 -7.49 -16.85
N GLY A 7 -0.44 -8.03 -16.04
CA GLY A 7 -0.07 -8.90 -14.92
C GLY A 7 0.23 -8.19 -13.60
N LYS A 8 -0.20 -6.93 -13.39
CA LYS A 8 0.04 -6.15 -12.16
C LYS A 8 -0.39 -6.88 -10.88
N SER A 9 -1.63 -7.31 -10.82
CA SER A 9 -2.20 -8.04 -9.67
C SER A 9 -1.52 -9.39 -9.48
N GLN A 10 -1.13 -10.04 -10.59
CA GLN A 10 -0.39 -11.31 -10.55
C GLN A 10 1.00 -11.13 -9.95
N LEU A 11 1.70 -10.02 -10.26
CA LEU A 11 3.00 -9.71 -9.65
C LEU A 11 2.89 -9.60 -8.13
N VAL A 12 1.88 -8.91 -7.60
CA VAL A 12 1.70 -8.79 -6.15
C VAL A 12 1.34 -10.13 -5.52
N ARG A 13 0.51 -10.94 -6.18
CA ARG A 13 0.19 -12.31 -5.72
C ARG A 13 1.44 -13.20 -5.69
N LEU A 14 2.28 -13.12 -6.73
CA LEU A 14 3.54 -13.85 -6.78
C LEU A 14 4.47 -13.40 -5.65
N TYR A 15 4.60 -12.10 -5.43
CA TYR A 15 5.39 -11.53 -4.35
C TYR A 15 4.92 -12.03 -2.97
N SER A 16 3.61 -12.00 -2.70
CA SER A 16 3.04 -12.51 -1.45
C SER A 16 3.32 -14.02 -1.26
N LYS A 17 3.24 -14.79 -2.36
CA LYS A 17 3.55 -16.22 -2.37
C LYS A 17 5.03 -16.49 -2.07
N MET A 18 5.93 -15.71 -2.66
CA MET A 18 7.37 -15.79 -2.42
C MET A 18 7.73 -15.45 -0.98
N LEU A 19 7.05 -14.50 -0.35
CA LEU A 19 7.22 -14.18 1.07
C LEU A 19 6.52 -15.18 2.00
N GLY A 20 5.78 -16.15 1.48
CA GLY A 20 5.08 -17.17 2.27
C GLY A 20 3.93 -16.61 3.12
N LEU A 21 3.31 -15.50 2.71
CA LEU A 21 2.35 -14.77 3.56
C LEU A 21 1.02 -15.52 3.77
N LYS A 22 0.55 -16.29 2.79
CA LYS A 22 -0.72 -17.04 2.86
C LYS A 22 -1.89 -16.16 3.31
N GLU A 23 -2.47 -16.44 4.48
CA GLU A 23 -3.60 -15.70 5.09
C GLU A 23 -3.24 -14.28 5.55
N ARG A 24 -1.94 -13.93 5.57
CA ARG A 24 -1.44 -12.58 5.88
C ARG A 24 -1.35 -11.68 4.65
N PHE A 25 -1.87 -12.14 3.53
CA PHE A 25 -2.03 -11.38 2.30
C PHE A 25 -3.50 -11.14 2.01
N LEU A 26 -3.88 -9.87 1.94
CA LEU A 26 -5.22 -9.43 1.58
C LEU A 26 -5.18 -8.69 0.26
N MET A 27 -5.97 -9.12 -0.71
CA MET A 27 -6.19 -8.41 -1.96
C MET A 27 -7.60 -7.85 -1.98
N LEU A 28 -7.72 -6.53 -1.90
CA LEU A 28 -8.97 -5.79 -1.87
C LEU A 28 -9.26 -5.21 -3.26
N PRO A 29 -10.27 -5.72 -3.98
CA PRO A 29 -10.74 -5.07 -5.19
C PRO A 29 -11.44 -3.76 -4.84
N VAL A 30 -10.97 -2.66 -5.41
CA VAL A 30 -11.60 -1.35 -5.20
C VAL A 30 -12.88 -1.27 -6.02
N SER A 31 -13.98 -0.87 -5.39
CA SER A 31 -15.25 -0.65 -6.08
C SER A 31 -15.34 0.78 -6.63
N PRO A 32 -15.82 0.97 -7.85
CA PRO A 32 -16.07 2.31 -8.41
C PRO A 32 -17.11 3.12 -7.61
N THR A 33 -17.86 2.46 -6.71
CA THR A 33 -18.86 3.10 -5.84
C THR A 33 -18.30 3.61 -4.53
N TRP A 34 -17.00 3.42 -4.26
CA TRP A 34 -16.39 3.92 -3.04
C TRP A 34 -16.20 5.43 -3.07
N HIS A 35 -16.73 6.12 -2.06
CA HIS A 35 -16.74 7.58 -1.98
C HIS A 35 -16.20 8.14 -0.66
N GLU A 36 -16.10 7.31 0.38
CA GLU A 36 -15.65 7.74 1.72
C GLU A 36 -14.87 6.64 2.45
N ASP A 37 -14.16 7.03 3.51
CA ASP A 37 -13.35 6.08 4.30
C ASP A 37 -14.18 4.89 4.84
N SER A 38 -15.45 5.11 5.14
CA SER A 38 -16.35 4.08 5.64
C SER A 38 -16.58 2.94 4.65
N ASP A 39 -16.44 3.18 3.34
CA ASP A 39 -16.52 2.13 2.31
C ASP A 39 -15.36 1.13 2.45
N LEU A 40 -14.22 1.60 2.94
CA LEU A 40 -13.01 0.79 3.12
C LEU A 40 -12.92 0.20 4.53
N ILE A 41 -13.02 1.04 5.55
CA ILE A 41 -12.77 0.63 6.93
C ILE A 41 -14.03 0.19 7.67
N GLY A 42 -15.21 0.67 7.27
CA GLY A 42 -16.47 0.42 7.97
C GLY A 42 -16.95 1.60 8.80
N TYR A 43 -18.04 1.41 9.51
CA TYR A 43 -18.73 2.45 10.25
C TYR A 43 -19.36 1.95 11.54
N LEU A 44 -19.65 2.88 12.46
CA LEU A 44 -20.44 2.61 13.64
C LEU A 44 -21.93 2.72 13.33
N ASP A 45 -22.64 1.62 13.40
CA ASP A 45 -24.11 1.59 13.40
C ASP A 45 -24.59 2.15 14.75
N THR A 46 -24.97 3.42 14.74
CA THR A 46 -25.35 4.15 15.96
C THR A 46 -26.71 3.73 16.54
N LEU A 47 -27.56 3.09 15.74
CA LEU A 47 -28.85 2.57 16.21
C LEU A 47 -28.64 1.30 17.01
N ASN A 48 -27.79 0.41 16.53
CA ASN A 48 -27.51 -0.87 17.18
C ASN A 48 -26.26 -0.82 18.08
N MET A 49 -25.51 0.27 18.05
CA MET A 49 -24.25 0.43 18.78
C MET A 49 -23.26 -0.70 18.47
N ILE A 50 -23.14 -1.04 17.19
CA ILE A 50 -22.24 -2.08 16.67
C ILE A 50 -21.36 -1.48 15.58
N TYR A 51 -20.05 -1.68 15.67
CA TYR A 51 -19.15 -1.38 14.54
C TYR A 51 -19.28 -2.45 13.46
N ARG A 52 -19.43 -2.02 12.21
CA ARG A 52 -19.55 -2.88 11.02
C ARG A 52 -18.36 -2.63 10.09
N PRO A 53 -17.40 -3.56 9.99
CA PRO A 53 -16.35 -3.47 8.99
C PRO A 53 -16.95 -3.60 7.59
N SER A 54 -16.51 -2.78 6.64
CA SER A 54 -16.93 -2.86 5.24
C SER A 54 -16.08 -3.83 4.43
N THR A 55 -14.82 -4.02 4.84
CA THR A 55 -13.87 -4.95 4.22
C THR A 55 -13.10 -5.73 5.29
N GLU A 56 -12.33 -6.73 4.87
CA GLU A 56 -11.46 -7.52 5.76
C GLU A 56 -10.20 -6.76 6.23
N LEU A 57 -10.04 -5.49 5.82
CA LEU A 57 -8.83 -4.70 6.11
C LEU A 57 -8.62 -4.51 7.60
N VAL A 58 -9.69 -4.15 8.34
CA VAL A 58 -9.60 -3.91 9.79
C VAL A 58 -9.24 -5.18 10.53
N ASP A 59 -9.80 -6.32 10.13
CA ASP A 59 -9.49 -7.63 10.73
C ASP A 59 -8.01 -8.00 10.52
N LEU A 60 -7.48 -7.78 9.31
CA LEU A 60 -6.06 -8.01 9.03
C LEU A 60 -5.16 -7.08 9.85
N LEU A 61 -5.52 -5.80 9.99
CA LEU A 61 -4.74 -4.84 10.79
C LEU A 61 -4.74 -5.22 12.28
N LEU A 62 -5.86 -5.70 12.81
CA LEU A 62 -5.95 -6.21 14.18
C LEU A 62 -5.10 -7.48 14.36
N ALA A 63 -5.13 -8.40 13.40
CA ALA A 63 -4.27 -9.58 13.41
C ALA A 63 -2.77 -9.20 13.37
N ALA A 64 -2.41 -8.23 12.53
CA ALA A 64 -1.04 -7.72 12.44
C ALA A 64 -0.58 -7.03 13.75
N GLN A 65 -1.48 -6.36 14.45
CA GLN A 65 -1.18 -5.73 15.73
C GLN A 65 -0.92 -6.76 16.83
N LEU A 66 -1.62 -7.90 16.80
CA LEU A 66 -1.43 -9.01 17.72
C LEU A 66 -0.16 -9.82 17.43
N ASN A 67 0.32 -9.82 16.18
CA ASN A 67 1.45 -10.60 15.72
C ASN A 67 2.52 -9.68 15.07
N PRO A 68 3.22 -8.84 15.87
CA PRO A 68 4.14 -7.84 15.35
C PRO A 68 5.39 -8.42 14.66
N ASP A 69 5.73 -9.67 14.94
CA ASP A 69 6.87 -10.37 14.33
C ASP A 69 6.55 -11.00 12.97
N GLU A 70 5.27 -11.02 12.59
CA GLU A 70 4.81 -11.53 11.32
C GLU A 70 4.60 -10.41 10.31
N LEU A 71 4.95 -10.68 9.06
CA LEU A 71 4.78 -9.75 7.94
C LEU A 71 3.40 -9.91 7.30
N TYR A 72 2.73 -8.78 7.06
CA TYR A 72 1.42 -8.69 6.41
C TYR A 72 1.52 -7.83 5.15
N LEU A 73 0.71 -8.14 4.15
CA LEU A 73 0.61 -7.36 2.90
C LEU A 73 -0.85 -7.15 2.52
N VAL A 74 -1.19 -5.88 2.31
CA VAL A 74 -2.49 -5.46 1.75
C VAL A 74 -2.25 -4.91 0.35
N CYS A 75 -3.01 -5.40 -0.62
CA CYS A 75 -3.01 -4.88 -1.98
C CYS A 75 -4.39 -4.34 -2.34
N PHE A 76 -4.47 -3.06 -2.67
CA PHE A 76 -5.65 -2.45 -3.28
C PHE A 76 -5.60 -2.71 -4.79
N ASP A 77 -6.48 -3.58 -5.27
CA ASP A 77 -6.50 -3.93 -6.69
C ASP A 77 -7.35 -2.93 -7.45
N GLU A 78 -6.81 -2.42 -8.56
CA GLU A 78 -7.41 -1.36 -9.38
C GLU A 78 -7.75 -0.09 -8.56
N MET A 79 -6.78 0.37 -7.77
CA MET A 79 -6.94 1.45 -6.80
C MET A 79 -7.54 2.74 -7.38
N ASN A 80 -7.41 2.97 -8.68
CA ASN A 80 -7.93 4.14 -9.38
C ASN A 80 -9.30 3.95 -10.07
N LEU A 81 -10.02 2.88 -9.76
CA LEU A 81 -11.44 2.74 -10.15
C LEU A 81 -12.35 3.72 -9.39
N ALA A 82 -12.00 4.08 -8.17
CA ALA A 82 -12.59 5.16 -7.39
C ALA A 82 -11.52 6.22 -7.13
N ARG A 83 -11.90 7.38 -6.58
CA ARG A 83 -10.95 8.44 -6.21
C ARG A 83 -10.28 8.11 -4.88
N PRO A 84 -8.98 7.78 -4.85
CA PRO A 84 -8.30 7.40 -3.60
C PRO A 84 -8.30 8.52 -2.55
N GLU A 85 -8.33 9.78 -2.99
CA GLU A 85 -8.38 10.95 -2.11
C GLU A 85 -9.63 10.97 -1.23
N HIS A 86 -10.67 10.23 -1.61
CA HIS A 86 -11.90 10.11 -0.84
C HIS A 86 -11.87 8.88 0.09
N TYR A 87 -11.87 7.68 -0.48
CA TYR A 87 -11.98 6.45 0.33
C TYR A 87 -10.70 6.08 1.08
N PHE A 88 -9.55 6.63 0.69
CA PHE A 88 -8.23 6.38 1.30
C PHE A 88 -7.69 7.58 2.09
N ALA A 89 -8.51 8.62 2.31
CA ALA A 89 -8.11 9.89 2.90
C ALA A 89 -7.48 9.72 4.28
N GLN A 90 -8.08 8.93 5.15
CA GLN A 90 -7.57 8.67 6.48
C GLN A 90 -6.21 7.96 6.44
N PHE A 91 -6.03 6.98 5.54
CA PHE A 91 -4.75 6.28 5.36
C PHE A 91 -3.65 7.21 4.87
N LEU A 92 -3.93 8.09 3.91
CA LEU A 92 -2.94 9.06 3.41
C LEU A 92 -2.40 9.91 4.56
N SER A 93 -3.29 10.39 5.42
CA SER A 93 -2.91 11.18 6.59
C SER A 93 -2.11 10.37 7.62
N VAL A 94 -2.57 9.15 7.92
CA VAL A 94 -1.96 8.30 8.95
C VAL A 94 -0.60 7.77 8.52
N LEU A 95 -0.42 7.42 7.24
CA LEU A 95 0.86 6.90 6.73
C LEU A 95 1.97 7.95 6.71
N GLU A 96 1.63 9.25 6.68
CA GLU A 96 2.59 10.35 6.85
C GLU A 96 3.09 10.51 8.28
N SER A 97 2.26 10.11 9.25
CA SER A 97 2.59 10.25 10.65
C SER A 97 3.76 9.34 11.06
N PRO A 98 4.54 9.73 12.08
CA PRO A 98 5.55 8.86 12.66
C PRO A 98 4.94 7.51 13.05
N GLN A 99 5.68 6.43 12.89
CA GLN A 99 5.20 5.06 13.05
C GLN A 99 4.51 4.77 14.40
N LYS A 100 4.93 5.48 15.46
CA LYS A 100 4.33 5.37 16.79
C LYS A 100 2.92 5.96 16.87
N GLU A 101 2.55 6.83 15.95
CA GLU A 101 1.31 7.61 15.94
C GLU A 101 0.34 7.16 14.84
N ARG A 102 0.65 6.08 14.13
CA ARG A 102 -0.17 5.55 13.03
C ARG A 102 -1.37 4.79 13.55
N TYR A 103 -2.47 5.50 13.76
CA TYR A 103 -3.74 4.91 14.19
C TYR A 103 -4.87 5.27 13.23
N LEU A 104 -5.60 4.26 12.76
CA LEU A 104 -6.89 4.45 12.13
C LEU A 104 -7.95 4.62 13.22
N THR A 105 -8.84 5.58 13.05
CA THR A 105 -9.97 5.80 13.94
C THR A 105 -11.22 5.17 13.33
N LEU A 106 -11.75 4.13 13.97
CA LEU A 106 -12.94 3.44 13.52
C LEU A 106 -14.22 4.15 13.96
N TYR A 107 -14.20 4.70 15.18
CA TYR A 107 -15.30 5.49 15.75
C TYR A 107 -14.78 6.33 16.92
N ASN A 108 -15.64 7.22 17.44
CA ASN A 108 -15.27 8.10 18.55
C ASN A 108 -14.93 7.28 19.82
N PRO A 109 -13.71 7.42 20.38
CA PRO A 109 -13.31 6.67 21.59
C PRO A 109 -14.22 6.84 22.80
N LYS A 110 -14.92 7.97 22.91
CA LYS A 110 -15.89 8.21 24.00
C LYS A 110 -17.09 7.27 23.97
N LEU A 111 -17.32 6.61 22.84
CA LEU A 111 -18.43 5.65 22.67
C LEU A 111 -18.02 4.21 22.97
N GLN A 112 -16.76 3.93 23.26
CA GLN A 112 -16.22 2.57 23.39
C GLN A 112 -17.04 1.69 24.35
N GLU A 113 -17.40 2.20 25.52
CA GLU A 113 -18.18 1.45 26.53
C GLU A 113 -19.61 1.14 26.08
N ARG A 114 -20.11 1.87 25.09
CA ARG A 114 -21.46 1.72 24.55
C ARG A 114 -21.54 0.80 23.34
N VAL A 115 -20.40 0.57 22.67
CA VAL A 115 -20.31 -0.26 21.46
C VAL A 115 -20.20 -1.74 21.86
N TYR A 116 -21.18 -2.54 21.47
CA TYR A 116 -21.30 -3.95 21.89
C TYR A 116 -20.11 -4.81 21.48
N ASN A 117 -19.53 -4.56 20.33
CA ASN A 117 -18.37 -5.31 19.80
C ASN A 117 -17.04 -4.54 19.94
N SER A 118 -16.95 -3.61 20.90
CA SER A 118 -15.74 -2.81 21.12
C SER A 118 -14.51 -3.64 21.53
N ASN A 119 -14.71 -4.81 22.12
CA ASN A 119 -13.64 -5.75 22.45
C ASN A 119 -13.00 -6.36 21.19
N LEU A 120 -13.80 -6.56 20.14
CA LEU A 120 -13.34 -7.09 18.84
C LEU A 120 -12.81 -5.96 17.96
N TYR A 121 -13.52 -4.83 17.93
CA TYR A 121 -13.18 -3.65 17.15
C TYR A 121 -13.00 -2.45 18.08
N PRO A 122 -11.78 -2.20 18.56
CA PRO A 122 -11.50 -1.03 19.41
C PRO A 122 -11.66 0.27 18.60
N PRO A 123 -11.88 1.42 19.26
CA PRO A 123 -12.12 2.69 18.56
C PRO A 123 -10.93 3.15 17.67
N ARG A 124 -9.73 2.62 17.94
CA ARG A 124 -8.53 2.91 17.17
C ARG A 124 -7.75 1.63 16.92
N VAL A 125 -7.25 1.49 15.70
CA VAL A 125 -6.41 0.36 15.27
C VAL A 125 -5.06 0.90 14.83
N LYS A 126 -3.99 0.35 15.39
CA LYS A 126 -2.62 0.74 15.03
C LYS A 126 -2.20 0.10 13.71
N ILE A 127 -1.60 0.89 12.84
CA ILE A 127 -0.91 0.37 11.65
C ILE A 127 0.56 0.11 12.03
N GLY A 128 0.89 -1.16 12.18
CA GLY A 128 2.26 -1.60 12.50
C GLY A 128 3.21 -1.45 11.30
N SER A 129 4.52 -1.43 11.60
CA SER A 129 5.57 -1.47 10.57
C SER A 129 5.64 -2.79 9.82
N ASN A 130 5.04 -3.82 10.39
CA ASN A 130 4.93 -5.15 9.83
C ASN A 130 3.81 -5.30 8.78
N VAL A 131 3.09 -4.21 8.46
CA VAL A 131 2.07 -4.17 7.41
C VAL A 131 2.59 -3.40 6.21
N LEU A 132 2.66 -4.06 5.07
CA LEU A 132 3.00 -3.48 3.78
C LEU A 132 1.71 -3.15 3.01
N PHE A 133 1.74 -2.02 2.30
CA PHE A 133 0.66 -1.63 1.41
C PHE A 133 1.16 -1.58 -0.02
N ALA A 134 0.37 -2.11 -0.94
CA ALA A 134 0.56 -2.02 -2.37
C ALA A 134 -0.76 -1.61 -3.04
N GLY A 135 -0.67 -1.02 -4.22
CA GLY A 135 -1.84 -0.74 -5.05
C GLY A 135 -1.55 -1.04 -6.51
N THR A 136 -2.48 -1.63 -7.21
CA THR A 136 -2.41 -1.72 -8.67
C THR A 136 -3.21 -0.58 -9.28
N ILE A 137 -2.70 0.01 -10.35
CA ILE A 137 -3.36 1.07 -11.10
C ILE A 137 -3.36 0.76 -12.58
N ASN A 138 -4.47 1.03 -13.23
CA ASN A 138 -4.61 1.00 -14.67
C ASN A 138 -4.36 2.41 -15.22
N VAL A 139 -3.59 2.50 -16.29
CA VAL A 139 -3.33 3.77 -16.98
C VAL A 139 -4.20 3.80 -18.25
N ASP A 140 -5.51 3.71 -18.04
CA ASP A 140 -6.50 3.71 -19.11
C ASP A 140 -7.39 4.95 -18.98
N GLU A 141 -8.00 5.38 -20.07
CA GLU A 141 -8.83 6.60 -20.12
C GLU A 141 -10.07 6.55 -19.21
N SER A 142 -10.50 5.34 -18.81
CA SER A 142 -11.70 5.12 -17.98
C SER A 142 -11.44 5.21 -16.47
N THR A 143 -10.20 5.46 -16.04
CA THR A 143 -9.80 5.45 -14.63
C THR A 143 -9.41 6.84 -14.16
N TYR A 144 -9.55 7.10 -12.83
CA TYR A 144 -9.14 8.37 -12.25
C TYR A 144 -7.62 8.50 -12.25
N ALA A 145 -7.12 9.68 -12.62
CA ALA A 145 -5.71 10.01 -12.42
C ALA A 145 -5.43 10.18 -10.93
N PHE A 146 -4.27 9.70 -10.49
CA PHE A 146 -3.81 9.96 -9.13
C PHE A 146 -3.37 11.42 -9.00
N SER A 147 -3.70 12.04 -7.87
CA SER A 147 -3.15 13.34 -7.54
C SER A 147 -1.65 13.26 -7.27
N ASP A 148 -0.94 14.36 -7.51
CA ASP A 148 0.49 14.45 -7.21
C ASP A 148 0.76 14.15 -5.73
N LYS A 149 -0.12 14.56 -4.82
CA LYS A 149 -0.04 14.24 -3.38
C LYS A 149 0.06 12.75 -3.06
N LEU A 150 -0.55 11.90 -3.87
CA LEU A 150 -0.51 10.45 -3.68
C LEU A 150 0.73 9.86 -4.35
N LEU A 151 1.10 10.37 -5.53
CA LEU A 151 2.28 9.93 -6.27
C LEU A 151 3.59 10.26 -5.54
N ASP A 152 3.68 11.41 -4.91
CA ASP A 152 4.85 11.85 -4.13
C ASP A 152 5.14 10.95 -2.92
N ARG A 153 4.15 10.19 -2.46
CA ARG A 153 4.23 9.30 -1.29
C ARG A 153 4.38 7.83 -1.65
N ALA A 154 4.24 7.50 -2.91
CA ALA A 154 4.23 6.13 -3.39
C ALA A 154 5.45 5.83 -4.23
N ASN A 155 6.11 4.72 -3.96
CA ASN A 155 7.09 4.16 -4.88
C ASN A 155 6.36 3.56 -6.08
N VAL A 156 6.41 4.23 -7.23
CA VAL A 156 5.68 3.81 -8.43
C VAL A 156 6.55 2.94 -9.30
N ILE A 157 6.17 1.67 -9.45
CA ILE A 157 6.77 0.73 -10.39
C ILE A 157 5.91 0.70 -11.65
N ARG A 158 6.47 1.07 -12.79
CA ARG A 158 5.80 0.97 -14.10
C ARG A 158 6.21 -0.33 -14.78
N LEU A 159 5.22 -1.18 -15.06
CA LEU A 159 5.41 -2.39 -15.84
C LEU A 159 5.32 -2.03 -17.33
N LYS A 160 6.25 -2.58 -18.10
CA LYS A 160 6.23 -2.52 -19.56
C LYS A 160 6.08 -3.95 -20.09
N LEU A 161 5.48 -4.09 -21.25
CA LEU A 161 5.45 -5.36 -21.95
C LEU A 161 6.83 -5.57 -22.61
N ASP A 162 7.43 -6.71 -22.32
CA ASP A 162 8.61 -7.17 -23.04
C ASP A 162 8.24 -7.68 -24.43
N SER A 163 9.23 -7.77 -25.31
CA SER A 163 9.04 -8.36 -26.65
C SER A 163 8.66 -9.84 -26.52
N PHE A 164 7.82 -10.34 -27.43
CA PHE A 164 7.46 -11.76 -27.46
C PHE A 164 8.69 -12.69 -27.58
N SER A 165 9.77 -12.21 -28.16
CA SER A 165 11.02 -12.94 -28.27
C SER A 165 11.76 -13.09 -26.93
N GLU A 166 11.61 -12.14 -26.01
CA GLU A 166 12.14 -12.22 -24.65
C GLU A 166 11.28 -13.12 -23.77
N LEU A 167 9.94 -13.00 -23.88
CA LEU A 167 9.01 -13.88 -23.17
C LEU A 167 9.20 -15.36 -23.55
N ALA A 168 9.50 -15.66 -24.80
CA ALA A 168 9.74 -17.03 -25.27
C ALA A 168 11.04 -17.64 -24.69
N ARG A 169 11.96 -16.84 -24.18
CA ARG A 169 13.21 -17.28 -23.53
C ARG A 169 13.05 -17.54 -22.05
N LEU A 170 12.00 -16.98 -21.42
CA LEU A 170 11.70 -17.22 -20.02
C LEU A 170 10.99 -18.58 -19.91
N GLY A 171 11.73 -19.60 -19.52
CA GLY A 171 11.16 -20.92 -19.18
C GLY A 171 10.17 -20.78 -18.02
N ALA A 172 9.14 -21.62 -18.01
CA ALA A 172 8.22 -21.72 -16.87
C ALA A 172 8.93 -22.43 -15.70
N GLU A 173 9.77 -21.72 -14.97
CA GLU A 173 10.34 -22.23 -13.73
C GLU A 173 9.29 -22.07 -12.62
N GLU A 174 8.95 -23.17 -11.96
CA GLU A 174 8.15 -23.10 -10.73
C GLU A 174 8.96 -22.37 -9.66
N PRO A 175 8.36 -21.34 -9.00
CA PRO A 175 9.04 -20.66 -7.92
C PRO A 175 9.37 -21.66 -6.81
N PRO A 176 10.58 -21.59 -6.21
CA PRO A 176 10.98 -22.49 -5.13
C PRO A 176 9.98 -22.41 -3.98
N ARG A 177 9.80 -23.52 -3.25
CA ARG A 177 9.00 -23.52 -2.02
C ARG A 177 9.70 -22.64 -0.99
N LEU A 178 9.09 -21.50 -0.67
CA LEU A 178 9.64 -20.58 0.32
C LEU A 178 8.91 -20.75 1.65
N TYR A 179 9.69 -20.65 2.73
CA TYR A 179 9.16 -20.61 4.09
C TYR A 179 8.67 -19.19 4.41
N PRO A 180 7.69 -19.04 5.32
CA PRO A 180 7.23 -17.71 5.74
C PRO A 180 8.40 -16.87 6.25
N ILE A 181 8.53 -15.66 5.71
CA ILE A 181 9.55 -14.71 6.12
C ILE A 181 9.03 -13.93 7.32
N SER A 182 9.84 -13.84 8.38
CA SER A 182 9.54 -13.02 9.55
C SER A 182 9.68 -11.52 9.22
N PHE A 183 9.00 -10.67 9.98
CA PHE A 183 9.16 -9.23 9.85
C PHE A 183 10.61 -8.79 10.12
N ALA A 184 11.30 -9.41 11.07
CA ALA A 184 12.71 -9.13 11.37
C ALA A 184 13.61 -9.41 10.16
N THR A 185 13.43 -10.55 9.47
CA THR A 185 14.16 -10.89 8.25
C THR A 185 13.88 -9.88 7.13
N TYR A 186 12.62 -9.53 6.92
CA TYR A 186 12.23 -8.54 5.93
C TYR A 186 12.82 -7.15 6.24
N SER A 187 12.79 -6.73 7.51
CA SER A 187 13.34 -5.45 7.95
C SER A 187 14.86 -5.36 7.75
N ALA A 188 15.57 -6.49 7.87
CA ALA A 188 17.02 -6.52 7.63
C ALA A 188 17.39 -6.22 6.16
N TRP A 189 16.46 -6.40 5.22
CA TRP A 189 16.65 -6.03 3.81
C TRP A 189 16.38 -4.55 3.53
N ARG A 190 15.84 -3.81 4.50
CA ARG A 190 15.52 -2.38 4.35
C ARG A 190 16.60 -1.56 5.03
N HIS A 191 17.20 -0.65 4.29
CA HIS A 191 18.13 0.32 4.84
C HIS A 191 17.37 1.54 5.35
N TYR A 192 17.14 1.62 6.67
CA TYR A 192 16.43 2.75 7.30
C TYR A 192 17.34 3.94 7.63
N ASN A 193 18.66 3.72 7.68
CA ASN A 193 19.63 4.73 8.06
C ASN A 193 20.46 5.17 6.85
N CYS A 194 19.84 5.88 5.93
CA CYS A 194 20.60 6.76 5.05
C CYS A 194 21.02 8.00 5.87
N GLN A 195 21.99 7.86 6.74
CA GLN A 195 22.79 9.01 7.20
C GLN A 195 23.68 9.44 6.04
N GLY A 196 23.13 10.29 5.18
CA GLY A 196 23.69 10.64 3.90
C GLY A 196 23.12 9.75 2.78
N LEU A 197 22.94 10.33 1.62
CA LEU A 197 22.65 9.59 0.40
C LEU A 197 23.80 8.60 0.20
N ALA A 198 23.52 7.29 0.21
CA ALA A 198 24.52 6.25 -0.07
C ALA A 198 24.85 6.24 -1.57
N LEU A 199 24.90 7.42 -2.18
CA LEU A 199 25.24 7.65 -3.57
C LEU A 199 26.72 8.00 -3.68
N THR A 200 27.37 7.45 -4.65
CA THR A 200 28.71 7.86 -5.02
C THR A 200 28.69 9.26 -5.63
N ASP A 201 29.81 9.97 -5.62
CA ASP A 201 29.93 11.32 -6.21
C ASP A 201 29.48 11.35 -7.68
N ASN A 202 29.72 10.27 -8.44
CA ASN A 202 29.28 10.14 -9.84
C ASN A 202 27.75 10.00 -9.96
N GLU A 203 27.12 9.30 -9.03
CA GLU A 203 25.66 9.16 -9.01
C GLU A 203 24.99 10.47 -8.59
N LEU A 204 25.58 11.20 -7.64
CA LEU A 204 25.13 12.54 -7.27
C LEU A 204 25.21 13.49 -8.46
N ALA A 205 26.34 13.54 -9.14
CA ALA A 205 26.52 14.37 -10.34
C ALA A 205 25.49 14.02 -11.43
N PHE A 206 25.22 12.72 -11.64
CA PHE A 206 24.20 12.27 -12.58
C PHE A 206 22.80 12.77 -12.21
N PHE A 207 22.42 12.70 -10.93
CA PHE A 207 21.12 13.21 -10.46
C PHE A 207 21.03 14.74 -10.55
N GLU A 208 22.11 15.47 -10.28
CA GLU A 208 22.16 16.92 -10.44
C GLU A 208 22.00 17.34 -11.92
N GLU A 209 22.67 16.64 -12.83
CA GLU A 209 22.50 16.86 -14.28
C GLU A 209 21.07 16.55 -14.72
N LEU A 210 20.51 15.44 -14.24
CA LEU A 210 19.15 15.03 -14.54
C LEU A 210 18.14 16.06 -14.04
N GLN A 211 18.31 16.55 -12.83
CA GLN A 211 17.47 17.62 -12.25
C GLN A 211 17.56 18.90 -13.09
N ALA A 212 18.77 19.32 -13.46
CA ALA A 212 18.97 20.50 -14.29
C ALA A 212 18.30 20.38 -15.69
N GLU A 213 18.24 19.18 -16.26
CA GLU A 213 17.52 18.94 -17.52
C GLU A 213 15.98 18.98 -17.32
N PHE A 214 15.47 18.47 -16.19
CA PHE A 214 14.05 18.57 -15.88
C PHE A 214 13.61 20.02 -15.65
N GLU A 215 14.39 20.82 -14.94
CA GLU A 215 14.09 22.24 -14.69
C GLU A 215 14.05 23.09 -15.97
N LYS A 216 14.75 22.67 -17.04
CA LYS A 216 14.65 23.32 -18.37
C LYS A 216 13.30 23.06 -19.05
N VAL A 217 12.67 21.92 -18.76
CA VAL A 217 11.40 21.51 -19.41
C VAL A 217 10.20 21.96 -18.60
N ASP A 218 10.28 21.95 -17.27
CA ASP A 218 9.19 22.33 -16.38
C ASP A 218 9.78 22.84 -15.05
N LEU A 219 9.71 24.14 -14.84
CA LEU A 219 10.26 24.82 -13.66
C LEU A 219 9.62 24.38 -12.31
N GLU A 220 8.48 23.70 -12.36
CA GLU A 220 7.75 23.26 -11.15
C GLU A 220 7.98 21.77 -10.81
N ARG A 221 8.68 21.03 -11.65
CA ARG A 221 8.94 19.59 -11.45
C ARG A 221 10.39 19.32 -11.10
N GLY A 222 10.74 19.46 -9.85
CA GLY A 222 11.96 18.91 -9.28
C GLY A 222 11.78 17.44 -8.83
N PHE A 223 12.89 16.71 -8.67
CA PHE A 223 12.84 15.46 -7.89
C PHE A 223 12.57 15.81 -6.43
N GLY A 224 11.44 15.36 -5.89
CA GLY A 224 11.19 15.40 -4.46
C GLY A 224 12.16 14.47 -3.71
N TYR A 225 12.68 14.93 -2.58
CA TYR A 225 13.53 14.18 -1.66
C TYR A 225 12.75 13.12 -0.90
#